data_db8321e2613c1ce4631c02b9656d932e
#
_entry.id   db8321e2613c1ce4631c02b9656d932e
#
_cell.length_a   1.000
_cell.length_b   1.000
_cell.length_c   1.000
_cell.angle_alpha   90.00
_cell.angle_beta   90.00
_cell.angle_gamma   90.00
#
_symmetry.space_group_name_H-M   'P 1'
#
loop_
_entity.id
_entity.type
_entity.pdbx_description
1 polymer ?
#
loop_
_entity_poly.entity_id
_entity_poly.type
_entity_poly.pdbx_seq_one_letter_code
_entity_poly.pdbx_strand_id
1 'polypeptide(L)'
;MNPYLSEKARGEIPRFLKWLRNAGLAFCVFCSVGGLYTLCLSLQDKDYSHIGGYVFWIVVGAVPLVLFARGEARRYHARTMARRVENYSGPEVPLRWLYNSVGMDAKDVAWYFEKGYFANLSLDLNKKMIRKRIVPRSELKRG
;
A
#
# COMPACT_ATOMS: atom_id res chain seq x y z
N MET A 1 13.88 -6.35 -11.63
CA MET A 1 13.43 -5.21 -10.79
C MET A 1 12.68 -4.24 -11.70
N ASN A 2 11.47 -3.76 -11.33
CA ASN A 2 10.69 -2.88 -12.22
C ASN A 2 11.25 -1.45 -12.14
N PRO A 3 11.77 -0.87 -13.25
CA PRO A 3 12.42 0.44 -13.24
C PRO A 3 11.44 1.61 -13.04
N TYR A 4 10.15 1.34 -13.14
CA TYR A 4 9.09 2.34 -13.05
C TYR A 4 8.54 2.52 -11.63
N LEU A 5 9.03 1.74 -10.65
CA LEU A 5 8.62 1.87 -9.25
C LEU A 5 9.63 2.69 -8.44
N SER A 6 9.13 3.66 -7.69
CA SER A 6 9.92 4.38 -6.69
C SER A 6 10.26 3.47 -5.50
N GLU A 7 11.26 3.84 -4.70
CA GLU A 7 11.61 3.14 -3.45
C GLU A 7 10.41 3.02 -2.50
N LYS A 8 9.60 4.06 -2.43
CA LYS A 8 8.36 4.08 -1.66
C LYS A 8 7.39 2.97 -2.06
N ALA A 9 7.23 2.73 -3.37
CA ALA A 9 6.34 1.70 -3.91
C ALA A 9 6.94 0.29 -3.77
N ARG A 10 8.26 0.17 -3.80
CA ARG A 10 8.97 -1.10 -3.59
C ARG A 10 8.79 -1.59 -2.16
N GLY A 11 8.73 -0.68 -1.19
CA GLY A 11 8.56 -1.01 0.22
C GLY A 11 9.77 -1.79 0.77
N GLU A 12 10.95 -1.54 0.19
CA GLU A 12 12.20 -2.13 0.66
C GLU A 12 12.55 -1.51 2.01
N ILE A 13 12.56 -2.32 3.04
CA ILE A 13 12.98 -1.95 4.39
C ILE A 13 14.06 -2.91 4.85
N PRO A 14 15.05 -2.45 5.63
CA PRO A 14 16.08 -3.30 6.22
C PRO A 14 15.48 -4.50 6.97
N ARG A 15 16.19 -5.62 7.01
CA ARG A 15 15.71 -6.87 7.65
C ARG A 15 15.29 -6.65 9.11
N PHE A 16 16.05 -5.86 9.84
CA PHE A 16 15.74 -5.51 11.23
C PHE A 16 14.40 -4.78 11.35
N LEU A 17 14.14 -3.79 10.50
CA LEU A 17 12.88 -3.06 10.49
C LEU A 17 11.70 -3.93 10.03
N LYS A 18 11.95 -4.94 9.18
CA LYS A 18 10.92 -5.93 8.83
C LYS A 18 10.52 -6.76 10.05
N TRP A 19 11.51 -7.20 10.83
CA TRP A 19 11.26 -7.95 12.05
C TRP A 19 10.48 -7.10 13.07
N LEU A 20 10.93 -5.87 13.32
CA LEU A 20 10.25 -4.96 14.25
C LEU A 20 8.80 -4.66 13.81
N ARG A 21 8.59 -4.44 12.51
CA ARG A 21 7.26 -4.27 11.94
C ARG A 21 6.38 -5.49 12.18
N ASN A 22 6.89 -6.69 11.92
CA ASN A 22 6.11 -7.93 12.07
C ASN A 22 5.78 -8.20 13.55
N ALA A 23 6.73 -7.94 14.45
CA ALA A 23 6.49 -8.03 15.89
C ALA A 23 5.42 -7.01 16.35
N GLY A 24 5.49 -5.76 15.86
CA GLY A 24 4.48 -4.75 16.12
C GLY A 24 3.08 -5.13 15.61
N LEU A 25 3.00 -5.69 14.40
CA LEU A 25 1.73 -6.17 13.84
C LEU A 25 1.17 -7.36 14.65
N ALA A 26 2.01 -8.30 15.06
CA ALA A 26 1.59 -9.42 15.92
C ALA A 26 1.05 -8.90 17.26
N PHE A 27 1.71 -7.92 17.87
CA PHE A 27 1.23 -7.26 19.09
C PHE A 27 -0.13 -6.57 18.87
N CYS A 28 -0.31 -5.85 17.75
CA CYS A 28 -1.59 -5.21 17.41
C CYS A 28 -2.71 -6.24 17.26
N VAL A 29 -2.44 -7.39 16.61
CA VAL A 29 -3.41 -8.49 16.49
C VAL A 29 -3.76 -9.03 17.88
N PHE A 30 -2.76 -9.28 18.72
CA PHE A 30 -2.96 -9.77 20.08
C PHE A 30 -3.84 -8.82 20.90
N CYS A 31 -3.57 -7.50 20.86
CA CYS A 31 -4.37 -6.49 21.54
C CYS A 31 -5.83 -6.47 21.04
N SER A 32 -6.03 -6.54 19.71
CA SER A 32 -7.36 -6.51 19.14
C SER A 32 -8.17 -7.76 19.48
N VAL A 33 -7.59 -8.93 19.31
CA VAL A 33 -8.25 -10.22 19.57
C VAL A 33 -8.48 -10.42 21.08
N GLY A 34 -7.47 -10.13 21.91
CA GLY A 34 -7.57 -10.19 23.37
C GLY A 34 -8.63 -9.23 23.90
N GLY A 35 -8.64 -7.98 23.40
CA GLY A 35 -9.65 -6.99 23.78
C GLY A 35 -11.06 -7.43 23.39
N LEU A 36 -11.26 -7.99 22.21
CA LEU A 36 -12.56 -8.53 21.77
C LEU A 36 -12.99 -9.72 22.63
N TYR A 37 -12.08 -10.65 22.91
CA TYR A 37 -12.37 -11.80 23.74
C TYR A 37 -12.81 -11.41 25.15
N THR A 38 -12.04 -10.52 25.81
CA THR A 38 -12.39 -10.04 27.15
C THR A 38 -13.68 -9.22 27.17
N LEU A 39 -13.94 -8.43 26.12
CA LEU A 39 -15.21 -7.71 25.97
C LEU A 39 -16.39 -8.68 25.86
N CYS A 40 -16.27 -9.74 25.08
CA CYS A 40 -17.32 -10.76 24.95
C CYS A 40 -17.61 -11.44 26.31
N LEU A 41 -16.55 -11.80 27.08
CA LEU A 41 -16.73 -12.38 28.42
C LEU A 41 -17.44 -11.41 29.37
N SER A 42 -17.01 -10.14 29.42
CA SER A 42 -17.65 -9.12 30.28
C SER A 42 -19.11 -8.90 29.93
N LEU A 43 -19.47 -8.93 28.64
CA LEU A 43 -20.87 -8.81 28.21
C LEU A 43 -21.70 -10.04 28.66
N GLN A 44 -21.11 -11.24 28.60
CA GLN A 44 -21.75 -12.48 29.02
C GLN A 44 -22.00 -12.47 30.56
N ASP A 45 -21.02 -12.01 31.32
CA ASP A 45 -21.08 -11.94 32.78
C ASP A 45 -21.85 -10.70 33.29
N LYS A 46 -22.32 -9.83 32.38
CA LYS A 46 -22.97 -8.55 32.68
C LYS A 46 -22.12 -7.60 33.55
N ASP A 47 -20.79 -7.77 33.50
CA ASP A 47 -19.84 -6.89 34.17
C ASP A 47 -19.39 -5.78 33.20
N TYR A 48 -19.90 -4.58 33.41
CA TYR A 48 -19.65 -3.42 32.56
C TYR A 48 -18.54 -2.50 33.09
N SER A 49 -17.91 -2.83 34.20
CA SER A 49 -16.96 -1.96 34.90
C SER A 49 -15.71 -1.63 34.11
N HIS A 50 -15.28 -2.54 33.20
CA HIS A 50 -14.03 -2.42 32.45
C HIS A 50 -14.19 -2.29 30.93
N ILE A 51 -15.41 -2.10 30.43
CA ILE A 51 -15.70 -2.04 28.99
C ILE A 51 -14.84 -0.98 28.28
N GLY A 52 -14.67 0.21 28.87
CA GLY A 52 -13.86 1.28 28.29
C GLY A 52 -12.41 0.86 28.05
N GLY A 53 -11.82 0.08 28.99
CA GLY A 53 -10.47 -0.48 28.84
C GLY A 53 -10.38 -1.48 27.68
N TYR A 54 -11.34 -2.37 27.54
CA TYR A 54 -11.34 -3.36 26.46
C TYR A 54 -11.51 -2.70 25.09
N VAL A 55 -12.42 -1.73 24.96
CA VAL A 55 -12.58 -0.94 23.75
C VAL A 55 -11.30 -0.18 23.38
N PHE A 56 -10.61 0.40 24.37
CA PHE A 56 -9.33 1.06 24.16
C PHE A 56 -8.30 0.10 23.52
N TRP A 57 -8.12 -1.11 24.07
CA TRP A 57 -7.18 -2.09 23.52
C TRP A 57 -7.55 -2.57 22.11
N ILE A 58 -8.84 -2.72 21.81
CA ILE A 58 -9.31 -3.04 20.46
C ILE A 58 -8.90 -1.93 19.48
N VAL A 59 -9.13 -0.66 19.84
CA VAL A 59 -8.81 0.48 18.98
C VAL A 59 -7.29 0.62 18.80
N VAL A 60 -6.51 0.50 19.87
CA VAL A 60 -5.03 0.55 19.82
C VAL A 60 -4.45 -0.53 18.90
N GLY A 61 -5.04 -1.72 18.89
CA GLY A 61 -4.63 -2.77 17.98
C GLY A 61 -5.17 -2.61 16.55
N ALA A 62 -6.45 -2.30 16.38
CA ALA A 62 -7.12 -2.27 15.07
C ALA A 62 -6.66 -1.11 14.19
N VAL A 63 -6.48 0.10 14.75
CA VAL A 63 -6.11 1.28 13.94
C VAL A 63 -4.79 1.10 13.20
N PRO A 64 -3.67 0.69 13.84
CA PRO A 64 -2.42 0.43 13.12
C PRO A 64 -2.54 -0.67 12.06
N LEU A 65 -3.33 -1.72 12.32
CA LEU A 65 -3.56 -2.80 11.35
C LEU A 65 -4.27 -2.29 10.09
N VAL A 66 -5.31 -1.46 10.26
CA VAL A 66 -6.04 -0.85 9.12
C VAL A 66 -5.13 0.08 8.33
N LEU A 67 -4.33 0.91 9.00
CA LEU A 67 -3.40 1.82 8.33
C LEU A 67 -2.33 1.05 7.56
N PHE A 68 -1.80 -0.03 8.14
CA PHE A 68 -0.85 -0.91 7.48
C PHE A 68 -1.47 -1.59 6.25
N ALA A 69 -2.65 -2.19 6.39
CA ALA A 69 -3.35 -2.84 5.28
C ALA A 69 -3.62 -1.88 4.12
N ARG A 70 -4.04 -0.64 4.42
CA ARG A 70 -4.22 0.42 3.41
C ARG A 70 -2.89 0.77 2.71
N GLY A 71 -1.80 0.84 3.47
CA GLY A 71 -0.46 1.10 2.92
C GLY A 71 -0.01 -0.01 1.95
N GLU A 72 -0.18 -1.27 2.33
CA GLU A 72 0.17 -2.42 1.48
C GLU A 72 -0.74 -2.52 0.24
N ALA A 73 -2.04 -2.27 0.39
CA ALA A 73 -2.95 -2.23 -0.76
C ALA A 73 -2.52 -1.18 -1.79
N ARG A 74 -2.15 0.03 -1.34
CA ARG A 74 -1.63 1.08 -2.22
C ARG A 74 -0.34 0.65 -2.94
N ARG A 75 0.59 0.01 -2.25
CA ARG A 75 1.82 -0.52 -2.86
C ARG A 75 1.52 -1.62 -3.87
N TYR A 76 0.59 -2.50 -3.55
CA TYR A 76 0.14 -3.56 -4.46
C TYR A 76 -0.43 -2.97 -5.75
N HIS A 77 -1.32 -1.99 -5.66
CA HIS A 77 -1.88 -1.31 -6.84
C HIS A 77 -0.79 -0.60 -7.66
N ALA A 78 0.14 0.12 -7.02
CA ALA A 78 1.25 0.76 -7.71
C ALA A 78 2.13 -0.26 -8.46
N ARG A 79 2.43 -1.41 -7.85
CA ARG A 79 3.18 -2.50 -8.50
C ARG A 79 2.43 -3.09 -9.69
N THR A 80 1.12 -3.27 -9.55
CA THR A 80 0.26 -3.78 -10.63
C THR A 80 0.24 -2.82 -11.80
N MET A 81 0.04 -1.52 -11.56
CA MET A 81 0.11 -0.49 -12.59
C MET A 81 1.47 -0.47 -13.29
N ALA A 82 2.57 -0.47 -12.53
CA ALA A 82 3.91 -0.45 -13.10
C ALA A 82 4.20 -1.67 -13.99
N ARG A 83 3.75 -2.87 -13.58
CA ARG A 83 3.85 -4.08 -14.42
C ARG A 83 3.05 -3.96 -15.71
N ARG A 84 1.84 -3.40 -15.64
CA ARG A 84 1.02 -3.18 -16.83
C ARG A 84 1.69 -2.20 -17.79
N VAL A 85 2.18 -1.08 -17.27
CA VAL A 85 2.92 -0.09 -18.06
C VAL A 85 4.17 -0.70 -18.67
N GLU A 86 4.93 -1.52 -17.95
CA GLU A 86 6.12 -2.22 -18.44
C GLU A 86 5.79 -3.12 -19.65
N ASN A 87 4.70 -3.90 -19.52
CA ASN A 87 4.27 -4.85 -20.55
C ASN A 87 3.63 -4.18 -21.80
N TYR A 88 3.33 -2.90 -21.72
CA TYR A 88 2.85 -2.17 -22.90
C TYR A 88 3.99 -1.91 -23.88
N SER A 89 3.84 -2.27 -25.14
CA SER A 89 4.92 -2.24 -26.15
C SER A 89 5.33 -0.84 -26.61
N GLY A 90 4.49 0.19 -26.40
CA GLY A 90 4.76 1.56 -26.81
C GLY A 90 5.49 2.40 -25.74
N PRO A 91 6.14 3.51 -26.16
CA PRO A 91 6.75 4.47 -25.24
C PRO A 91 5.72 5.33 -24.50
N GLU A 92 4.54 5.45 -25.05
CA GLU A 92 3.40 6.19 -24.49
C GLU A 92 2.24 5.23 -24.23
N VAL A 93 1.71 5.24 -22.99
CA VAL A 93 0.63 4.36 -22.56
C VAL A 93 -0.64 5.20 -22.40
N PRO A 94 -1.72 4.91 -23.15
CA PRO A 94 -2.99 5.61 -23.00
C PRO A 94 -3.57 5.36 -21.61
N LEU A 95 -3.99 6.41 -20.90
CA LEU A 95 -4.60 6.30 -19.59
C LEU A 95 -5.84 5.41 -19.61
N ARG A 96 -6.67 5.51 -20.67
CA ARG A 96 -7.87 4.68 -20.82
C ARG A 96 -7.53 3.18 -20.83
N TRP A 97 -6.44 2.79 -21.48
CA TRP A 97 -5.98 1.40 -21.48
C TRP A 97 -5.59 0.96 -20.08
N LEU A 98 -4.88 1.81 -19.33
CA LEU A 98 -4.48 1.50 -17.97
C LEU A 98 -5.69 1.38 -17.04
N TYR A 99 -6.68 2.28 -17.14
CA TYR A 99 -7.91 2.21 -16.34
C TYR A 99 -8.64 0.88 -16.54
N ASN A 100 -8.83 0.50 -17.79
CA ASN A 100 -9.52 -0.75 -18.13
C ASN A 100 -8.75 -1.99 -17.65
N SER A 101 -7.41 -1.92 -17.63
CA SER A 101 -6.57 -3.06 -17.22
C SER A 101 -6.40 -3.23 -15.72
N VAL A 102 -6.60 -2.16 -14.94
CA VAL A 102 -6.39 -2.15 -13.48
C VAL A 102 -7.70 -1.92 -12.72
N GLY A 103 -8.75 -1.45 -13.40
CA GLY A 103 -10.05 -1.15 -12.78
C GLY A 103 -10.00 0.08 -11.86
N MET A 104 -9.18 1.08 -12.20
CA MET A 104 -9.00 2.29 -11.39
C MET A 104 -9.39 3.53 -12.21
N ASP A 105 -9.91 4.56 -11.52
CA ASP A 105 -10.26 5.83 -12.13
C ASP A 105 -9.03 6.72 -12.43
N ALA A 106 -9.24 7.70 -13.32
CA ALA A 106 -8.22 8.69 -13.68
C ALA A 106 -7.66 9.44 -12.46
N LYS A 107 -8.54 9.79 -11.52
CA LYS A 107 -8.19 10.51 -10.29
C LYS A 107 -7.26 9.67 -9.41
N ASP A 108 -7.55 8.39 -9.29
CA ASP A 108 -6.73 7.47 -8.50
C ASP A 108 -5.34 7.31 -9.11
N VAL A 109 -5.25 7.13 -10.42
CA VAL A 109 -3.96 7.05 -11.12
C VAL A 109 -3.15 8.33 -10.92
N ALA A 110 -3.77 9.51 -11.13
CA ALA A 110 -3.11 10.79 -10.90
C ALA A 110 -2.60 10.94 -9.46
N TRP A 111 -3.38 10.50 -8.48
CA TRP A 111 -2.98 10.48 -7.08
C TRP A 111 -1.69 9.67 -6.83
N TYR A 112 -1.54 8.48 -7.46
CA TYR A 112 -0.32 7.69 -7.33
C TYR A 112 0.92 8.38 -7.91
N PHE A 113 0.76 9.13 -9.01
CA PHE A 113 1.83 9.95 -9.59
C PHE A 113 2.20 11.10 -8.68
N GLU A 114 1.21 11.86 -8.19
CA GLU A 114 1.40 12.98 -7.27
C GLU A 114 2.08 12.55 -5.96
N LYS A 115 1.72 11.39 -5.43
CA LYS A 115 2.31 10.84 -4.21
C LYS A 115 3.68 10.18 -4.41
N GLY A 116 4.23 10.18 -5.63
CA GLY A 116 5.57 9.71 -5.93
C GLY A 116 5.74 8.20 -5.83
N TYR A 117 4.72 7.42 -6.20
CA TYR A 117 4.83 5.96 -6.26
C TYR A 117 5.59 5.46 -7.49
N PHE A 118 5.72 6.30 -8.51
CA PHE A 118 6.39 5.95 -9.76
C PHE A 118 7.72 6.70 -9.94
N ALA A 119 8.69 5.99 -10.51
CA ALA A 119 9.93 6.53 -11.01
C ALA A 119 9.97 6.36 -12.53
N ASN A 120 10.67 7.24 -13.24
CA ASN A 120 10.85 7.14 -14.70
C ASN A 120 9.55 7.08 -15.52
N LEU A 121 8.44 7.51 -14.94
CA LEU A 121 7.17 7.72 -15.62
C LEU A 121 6.75 9.18 -15.44
N SER A 122 6.19 9.76 -16.49
CA SER A 122 5.55 11.08 -16.43
C SER A 122 4.10 10.98 -16.89
N LEU A 123 3.22 11.66 -16.15
CA LEU A 123 1.80 11.72 -16.47
C LEU A 123 1.49 13.03 -17.22
N ASP A 124 0.98 12.91 -18.42
CA ASP A 124 0.46 14.03 -19.20
C ASP A 124 -1.08 13.98 -19.18
N LEU A 125 -1.67 14.78 -18.29
CA LEU A 125 -3.13 14.81 -18.11
C LEU A 125 -3.84 15.42 -19.33
N ASN A 126 -3.20 16.37 -20.03
CA ASN A 126 -3.79 17.01 -21.21
C ASN A 126 -3.93 16.03 -22.36
N LYS A 127 -2.90 15.21 -22.57
CA LYS A 127 -2.90 14.17 -23.61
C LYS A 127 -3.52 12.85 -23.14
N LYS A 128 -3.85 12.74 -21.86
CA LYS A 128 -4.32 11.49 -21.20
C LYS A 128 -3.41 10.30 -21.47
N MET A 129 -2.10 10.52 -21.32
CA MET A 129 -1.06 9.53 -21.60
C MET A 129 -0.03 9.49 -20.47
N ILE A 130 0.57 8.31 -20.30
CA ILE A 130 1.75 8.09 -19.46
C ILE A 130 2.94 7.88 -20.39
N ARG A 131 4.00 8.67 -20.22
CA ARG A 131 5.24 8.53 -20.97
C ARG A 131 6.27 7.76 -20.17
N LYS A 132 6.89 6.78 -20.80
CA LYS A 132 8.02 6.04 -20.25
C LYS A 132 9.31 6.82 -20.51
N ARG A 133 10.06 7.13 -19.46
CA ARG A 133 11.43 7.63 -19.62
C ARG A 133 12.33 6.43 -19.94
N ILE A 134 13.13 6.56 -20.99
CA ILE A 134 14.13 5.54 -21.35
C ILE A 134 15.19 5.52 -20.25
N VAL A 135 15.25 4.42 -19.51
CA VAL A 135 16.27 4.21 -18.49
C VAL A 135 17.44 3.48 -19.15
N PRO A 136 18.64 4.07 -19.23
CA PRO A 136 19.79 3.39 -19.81
C PRO A 136 20.11 2.10 -19.03
N ARG A 137 20.50 1.05 -19.74
CA ARG A 137 20.82 -0.27 -19.15
C ARG A 137 21.87 -0.23 -18.03
N SER A 138 22.72 0.79 -18.02
CA SER A 138 23.75 1.02 -17.00
C SER A 138 23.16 1.32 -15.61
N GLU A 139 21.99 1.95 -15.55
CA GLU A 139 21.31 2.26 -14.27
C GLU A 139 20.54 1.07 -13.70
N LEU A 140 20.13 0.13 -14.55
CA LEU A 140 19.41 -1.09 -14.12
C LEU A 140 20.28 -2.11 -13.37
N LYS A 141 21.62 -2.00 -13.47
CA LYS A 141 22.57 -2.92 -12.83
C LYS A 141 23.05 -2.45 -11.44
N ARG A 142 22.70 -1.24 -11.01
CA ARG A 142 23.17 -0.65 -9.74
C ARG A 142 22.18 -0.76 -8.56
N GLY A 143 21.11 -1.54 -8.70
CA GLY A 143 20.10 -1.71 -7.65
C GLY A 143 20.00 -3.18 -7.18
#